data_de73abfd0d2811650b749e117d600145
#
_entry.id   de73abfd0d2811650b749e117d600145
#
_cell.length_a   1.000
_cell.length_b   1.000
_cell.length_c   1.000
_cell.angle_alpha   90.00
_cell.angle_beta   90.00
_cell.angle_gamma   90.00
#
_symmetry.space_group_name_H-M   'P 1'
#
loop_
_entity.id
_entity.type
_entity.pdbx_description
1 polymer ?
#
loop_
_entity_poly.entity_id
_entity_poly.type
_entity_poly.pdbx_seq_one_letter_code
_entity_poly.pdbx_strand_id
1 'polypeptide(L)'
;MGKAEYFEGKGLKGRFKKWWFTSVGVFPVDRSGGARSESALKHARAILEKGQLFGIHVEGTRSPDGRLYKGHTGAARLALETGCPIIPVAIIGTRQLQPKGTVIPLSGKTQAIYGEPIHVERVTSDEEITRERLREITDAITRSIASMSGQEYVDEYAQTVKQRMNE
;
A
#
# COMPACT_ATOMS: atom_id res chain seq x y z
N MET A 1 -3.54 1.04 6.01
CA MET A 1 -4.78 1.22 5.21
C MET A 1 -5.57 -0.10 5.16
N GLY A 2 -6.88 -0.07 5.41
CA GLY A 2 -7.78 -1.24 5.37
C GLY A 2 -8.97 -1.01 4.43
N LYS A 3 -9.64 -2.11 4.00
CA LYS A 3 -10.87 -2.00 3.22
C LYS A 3 -11.97 -1.34 4.05
N ALA A 4 -12.77 -0.46 3.45
CA ALA A 4 -13.92 0.21 4.09
C ALA A 4 -14.90 -0.79 4.73
N GLU A 5 -15.11 -1.94 4.10
CA GLU A 5 -15.99 -3.03 4.58
C GLU A 5 -15.64 -3.54 6.00
N TYR A 6 -14.39 -3.39 6.44
CA TYR A 6 -13.98 -3.76 7.80
C TYR A 6 -14.54 -2.83 8.88
N PHE A 7 -15.01 -1.64 8.50
CA PHE A 7 -15.51 -0.58 9.40
C PHE A 7 -17.03 -0.43 9.35
N GLU A 8 -17.73 -1.11 8.42
CA GLU A 8 -19.18 -0.97 8.19
C GLU A 8 -20.04 -2.03 8.91
N GLY A 9 -19.44 -2.87 9.72
CA GLY A 9 -20.16 -3.93 10.46
C GLY A 9 -21.20 -3.37 11.45
N LYS A 10 -22.46 -3.82 11.34
CA LYS A 10 -23.53 -3.47 12.29
C LYS A 10 -23.44 -4.30 13.58
N GLY A 11 -23.86 -3.71 14.72
CA GLY A 11 -23.91 -4.37 16.03
C GLY A 11 -22.60 -4.34 16.82
N LEU A 12 -22.57 -5.01 17.99
CA LEU A 12 -21.45 -5.03 18.95
C LEU A 12 -20.16 -5.58 18.33
N LYS A 13 -20.26 -6.63 17.50
CA LYS A 13 -19.11 -7.22 16.78
C LYS A 13 -18.49 -6.23 15.77
N GLY A 14 -19.32 -5.44 15.08
CA GLY A 14 -18.85 -4.41 14.15
C GLY A 14 -18.15 -3.26 14.89
N ARG A 15 -18.70 -2.83 16.02
CA ARG A 15 -18.08 -1.79 16.87
C ARG A 15 -16.74 -2.22 17.44
N PHE A 16 -16.62 -3.46 17.93
CA PHE A 16 -15.36 -4.02 18.41
C PHE A 16 -14.33 -4.11 17.31
N LYS A 17 -14.72 -4.60 16.12
CA LYS A 17 -13.84 -4.71 14.96
C LYS A 17 -13.34 -3.33 14.51
N LYS A 18 -14.23 -2.35 14.42
CA LYS A 18 -13.86 -0.97 14.11
C LYS A 18 -12.89 -0.40 15.13
N TRP A 19 -13.18 -0.55 16.43
CA TRP A 19 -12.30 -0.11 17.52
C TRP A 19 -10.91 -0.76 17.41
N TRP A 20 -10.85 -2.07 17.21
CA TRP A 20 -9.59 -2.80 17.05
C TRP A 20 -8.75 -2.26 15.89
N PHE A 21 -9.32 -2.16 14.67
CA PHE A 21 -8.58 -1.64 13.52
C PHE A 21 -8.15 -0.19 13.70
N THR A 22 -8.97 0.65 14.33
CA THR A 22 -8.60 2.04 14.63
C THR A 22 -7.47 2.11 15.65
N SER A 23 -7.47 1.24 16.67
CA SER A 23 -6.42 1.21 17.70
C SER A 23 -5.06 0.80 17.16
N VAL A 24 -5.01 -0.03 16.12
CA VAL A 24 -3.75 -0.39 15.43
C VAL A 24 -3.42 0.56 14.26
N GLY A 25 -4.05 1.74 14.20
CA GLY A 25 -3.75 2.76 13.21
C GLY A 25 -4.23 2.44 11.79
N VAL A 26 -5.10 1.45 11.60
CA VAL A 26 -5.69 1.14 10.29
C VAL A 26 -6.92 2.03 10.09
N PHE A 27 -6.91 2.81 9.01
CA PHE A 27 -8.08 3.61 8.62
C PHE A 27 -8.69 3.10 7.31
N PRO A 28 -10.02 3.30 7.13
CA PRO A 28 -10.72 2.84 5.95
C PRO A 28 -10.28 3.62 4.72
N VAL A 29 -10.00 2.91 3.62
CA VAL A 29 -9.75 3.50 2.31
C VAL A 29 -10.69 2.86 1.31
N ASP A 30 -11.48 3.69 0.68
CA ASP A 30 -12.25 3.28 -0.49
C ASP A 30 -11.34 3.32 -1.72
N ARG A 31 -11.21 2.17 -2.39
CA ARG A 31 -10.30 1.96 -3.53
C ARG A 31 -11.00 2.15 -4.87
N SER A 32 -12.18 2.71 -4.90
CA SER A 32 -12.96 2.92 -6.13
C SER A 32 -12.43 4.03 -7.05
N GLY A 33 -11.29 4.67 -6.67
CA GLY A 33 -10.61 5.71 -7.49
C GLY A 33 -11.18 7.13 -7.31
N GLY A 34 -10.60 8.09 -8.02
CA GLY A 34 -11.05 9.49 -8.05
C GLY A 34 -10.93 10.23 -6.71
N ALA A 35 -11.90 11.07 -6.38
CA ALA A 35 -11.92 11.93 -5.19
C ALA A 35 -11.69 11.22 -3.86
N ARG A 36 -12.03 9.93 -3.77
CA ARG A 36 -11.83 9.11 -2.56
C ARG A 36 -10.39 8.69 -2.36
N SER A 37 -9.66 8.46 -3.45
CA SER A 37 -8.20 8.22 -3.41
C SER A 37 -7.47 9.48 -2.94
N GLU A 38 -7.89 10.64 -3.39
CA GLU A 38 -7.34 11.93 -2.99
C GLU A 38 -7.57 12.23 -1.50
N SER A 39 -8.77 11.95 -0.98
CA SER A 39 -9.07 12.05 0.45
C SER A 39 -8.14 11.17 1.30
N ALA A 40 -7.84 9.95 0.85
CA ALA A 40 -6.92 9.06 1.53
C ALA A 40 -5.47 9.58 1.53
N LEU A 41 -5.02 10.16 0.43
CA LEU A 41 -3.70 10.80 0.33
C LEU A 41 -3.61 12.04 1.23
N LYS A 42 -4.65 12.87 1.26
CA LYS A 42 -4.72 14.03 2.16
C LYS A 42 -4.60 13.62 3.64
N HIS A 43 -5.26 12.55 4.03
CA HIS A 43 -5.15 12.02 5.39
C HIS A 43 -3.74 11.47 5.68
N ALA A 44 -3.16 10.74 4.74
CA ALA A 44 -1.79 10.23 4.85
C ALA A 44 -0.76 11.36 4.99
N ARG A 45 -0.90 12.42 4.20
CA ARG A 45 -0.07 13.62 4.28
C ARG A 45 -0.14 14.27 5.67
N ALA A 46 -1.34 14.44 6.23
CA ALA A 46 -1.50 15.00 7.57
C ALA A 46 -0.86 14.14 8.68
N ILE A 47 -0.74 12.82 8.48
CA ILE A 47 0.01 11.92 9.39
C ILE A 47 1.51 12.18 9.25
N LEU A 48 2.03 12.23 8.03
CA LEU A 48 3.46 12.46 7.75
C LEU A 48 3.92 13.84 8.22
N GLU A 49 3.12 14.89 8.03
CA GLU A 49 3.40 16.25 8.49
C GLU A 49 3.51 16.35 10.03
N LYS A 50 2.91 15.41 10.76
CA LYS A 50 3.06 15.28 12.22
C LYS A 50 4.30 14.48 12.63
N GLY A 51 5.17 14.10 11.70
CA GLY A 51 6.34 13.27 11.97
C GLY A 51 6.01 11.82 12.27
N GLN A 52 4.80 11.35 11.94
CA GLN A 52 4.38 9.97 12.18
C GLN A 52 4.66 9.09 10.95
N LEU A 53 4.79 7.79 11.19
CA LEU A 53 4.97 6.80 10.13
C LEU A 53 3.66 6.51 9.41
N PHE A 54 3.74 6.33 8.11
CA PHE A 54 2.62 5.94 7.28
C PHE A 54 2.96 4.72 6.40
N GLY A 55 2.23 3.61 6.60
CA GLY A 55 2.41 2.39 5.83
C GLY A 55 1.42 2.30 4.65
N ILE A 56 1.96 2.05 3.45
CA ILE A 56 1.18 1.90 2.22
C ILE A 56 1.63 0.69 1.42
N HIS A 57 0.66 -0.11 0.93
CA HIS A 57 0.95 -1.16 -0.04
C HIS A 57 0.99 -0.56 -1.44
N VAL A 58 2.15 -0.58 -2.07
CA VAL A 58 2.37 0.06 -3.37
C VAL A 58 1.49 -0.51 -4.48
N GLU A 59 1.20 -1.82 -4.48
CA GLU A 59 0.30 -2.48 -5.44
C GLU A 59 -1.19 -2.17 -5.22
N GLY A 60 -1.56 -1.51 -4.11
CA GLY A 60 -2.93 -1.17 -3.76
C GLY A 60 -3.83 -2.37 -3.41
N THR A 61 -3.43 -3.60 -3.71
CA THR A 61 -4.16 -4.84 -3.41
C THR A 61 -3.19 -5.98 -3.15
N ARG A 62 -3.65 -7.10 -2.57
CA ARG A 62 -2.83 -8.31 -2.44
C ARG A 62 -2.58 -8.92 -3.83
N SER A 63 -1.38 -9.44 -4.07
CA SER A 63 -1.07 -10.21 -5.28
C SER A 63 -2.03 -11.40 -5.46
N PRO A 64 -2.51 -11.68 -6.68
CA PRO A 64 -3.37 -12.83 -6.95
C PRO A 64 -2.62 -14.16 -6.89
N ASP A 65 -1.35 -14.18 -7.28
CA ASP A 65 -0.55 -15.40 -7.50
C ASP A 65 0.79 -15.42 -6.75
N GLY A 66 1.17 -14.31 -6.12
CA GLY A 66 2.41 -14.17 -5.35
C GLY A 66 3.52 -13.46 -6.10
N ARG A 67 3.31 -13.05 -7.34
CA ARG A 67 4.21 -12.16 -8.08
C ARG A 67 4.08 -10.73 -7.60
N LEU A 68 5.07 -9.88 -7.90
CA LEU A 68 5.05 -8.47 -7.61
C LEU A 68 4.50 -7.71 -8.82
N TYR A 69 3.49 -6.90 -8.59
CA TYR A 69 2.79 -6.17 -9.64
C TYR A 69 3.13 -4.68 -9.66
N LYS A 70 2.81 -4.03 -10.77
CA LYS A 70 3.00 -2.60 -10.97
C LYS A 70 2.42 -1.78 -9.83
N GLY A 71 3.25 -0.92 -9.25
CA GLY A 71 2.86 -0.03 -8.16
C GLY A 71 2.02 1.16 -8.62
N HIS A 72 1.11 1.60 -7.76
CA HIS A 72 0.41 2.87 -7.88
C HIS A 72 1.27 4.03 -7.38
N THR A 73 1.10 5.21 -7.95
CA THR A 73 1.95 6.39 -7.70
C THR A 73 1.67 7.14 -6.40
N GLY A 74 0.76 6.64 -5.57
CA GLY A 74 0.35 7.32 -4.33
C GLY A 74 1.49 7.54 -3.32
N ALA A 75 2.40 6.57 -3.17
CA ALA A 75 3.57 6.70 -2.30
C ALA A 75 4.55 7.75 -2.82
N ALA A 76 4.80 7.76 -4.13
CA ALA A 76 5.66 8.75 -4.78
C ALA A 76 5.10 10.17 -4.63
N ARG A 77 3.79 10.34 -4.83
CA ARG A 77 3.12 11.63 -4.65
C ARG A 77 3.28 12.14 -3.21
N LEU A 78 3.00 11.30 -2.20
CA LEU A 78 3.17 11.67 -0.80
C LEU A 78 4.60 12.10 -0.48
N ALA A 79 5.59 11.39 -0.99
CA ALA A 79 6.99 11.74 -0.76
C ALA A 79 7.36 13.08 -1.39
N LEU A 80 6.94 13.35 -2.64
CA LEU A 80 7.16 14.64 -3.30
C LEU A 80 6.47 15.80 -2.56
N GLU A 81 5.24 15.61 -2.09
CA GLU A 81 4.48 16.63 -1.38
C GLU A 81 5.03 16.93 0.03
N THR A 82 5.60 15.93 0.71
CA THR A 82 6.03 16.05 2.11
C THR A 82 7.54 16.12 2.31
N GLY A 83 8.32 15.63 1.33
CA GLY A 83 9.78 15.44 1.48
C GLY A 83 10.16 14.27 2.40
N CYS A 84 9.18 13.46 2.84
CA CYS A 84 9.46 12.31 3.68
C CYS A 84 10.15 11.20 2.89
N PRO A 85 11.21 10.57 3.44
CA PRO A 85 11.86 9.45 2.78
C PRO A 85 10.92 8.24 2.68
N ILE A 86 11.09 7.45 1.62
CA ILE A 86 10.35 6.20 1.42
C ILE A 86 11.26 5.05 1.82
N ILE A 87 10.80 4.21 2.74
CA ILE A 87 11.50 2.97 3.10
C ILE A 87 10.79 1.81 2.43
N PRO A 88 11.37 1.21 1.36
CA PRO A 88 10.82 0.01 0.74
C PRO A 88 10.87 -1.16 1.73
N VAL A 89 9.77 -1.91 1.84
CA VAL A 89 9.70 -3.09 2.73
C VAL A 89 9.15 -4.28 1.96
N ALA A 90 9.95 -5.34 1.87
CA ALA A 90 9.50 -6.62 1.35
C ALA A 90 8.97 -7.49 2.50
N ILE A 91 7.74 -8.01 2.36
CA ILE A 91 7.12 -8.90 3.35
C ILE A 91 6.93 -10.27 2.73
N ILE A 92 7.68 -11.26 3.24
CA ILE A 92 7.75 -12.62 2.71
C ILE A 92 6.98 -13.57 3.61
N GLY A 93 6.32 -14.60 3.05
CA GLY A 93 5.66 -15.68 3.79
C GLY A 93 4.19 -15.39 4.16
N THR A 94 3.68 -14.17 4.00
CA THR A 94 2.30 -13.81 4.39
C THR A 94 1.24 -14.56 3.59
N ARG A 95 1.51 -14.91 2.33
CA ARG A 95 0.57 -15.68 1.49
C ARG A 95 0.33 -17.09 2.04
N GLN A 96 1.35 -17.72 2.60
CA GLN A 96 1.27 -19.05 3.19
C GLN A 96 0.48 -19.02 4.50
N LEU A 97 0.58 -17.92 5.27
CA LEU A 97 -0.18 -17.75 6.52
C LEU A 97 -1.67 -17.51 6.27
N GLN A 98 -2.01 -16.78 5.23
CA GLN A 98 -3.41 -16.50 4.91
C GLN A 98 -3.71 -16.75 3.43
N PRO A 99 -3.86 -18.02 3.01
CA PRO A 99 -4.30 -18.37 1.67
C PRO A 99 -5.64 -17.72 1.31
N LYS A 100 -5.91 -17.56 0.02
CA LYS A 100 -7.17 -16.98 -0.47
C LYS A 100 -8.35 -17.81 0.05
N GLY A 101 -9.32 -17.16 0.69
CA GLY A 101 -10.52 -17.81 1.27
C GLY A 101 -10.41 -18.20 2.74
N THR A 102 -9.24 -18.12 3.36
CA THR A 102 -9.10 -18.36 4.81
C THR A 102 -9.37 -17.09 5.62
N VAL A 103 -10.11 -17.25 6.73
CA VAL A 103 -10.42 -16.15 7.67
C VAL A 103 -9.40 -16.13 8.81
N ILE A 104 -8.95 -17.30 9.26
CA ILE A 104 -8.00 -17.46 10.36
C ILE A 104 -6.62 -17.71 9.75
N PRO A 105 -5.59 -16.91 10.14
CA PRO A 105 -4.22 -17.17 9.70
C PRO A 105 -3.73 -18.54 10.18
N LEU A 106 -3.01 -19.23 9.31
CA LEU A 106 -2.30 -20.46 9.65
C LEU A 106 -1.02 -20.14 10.45
N SER A 107 -0.49 -21.11 11.15
CA SER A 107 0.82 -21.00 11.80
C SER A 107 1.94 -21.00 10.74
N GLY A 108 2.93 -20.12 10.93
CA GLY A 108 4.08 -20.05 10.01
C GLY A 108 4.99 -18.86 10.33
N LYS A 109 6.03 -18.70 9.51
CA LYS A 109 7.01 -17.62 9.66
C LYS A 109 6.81 -16.57 8.57
N THR A 110 6.92 -15.30 8.96
CA THR A 110 7.01 -14.17 8.04
C THR A 110 8.32 -13.45 8.26
N GLN A 111 8.82 -12.83 7.21
CA GLN A 111 10.02 -12.00 7.25
C GLN A 111 9.68 -10.62 6.66
N ALA A 112 10.14 -9.57 7.32
CA ALA A 112 10.15 -8.21 6.78
C ALA A 112 11.60 -7.81 6.52
N ILE A 113 11.90 -7.42 5.28
CA ILE A 113 13.21 -6.94 4.86
C ILE A 113 13.06 -5.47 4.52
N TYR A 114 13.85 -4.62 5.16
CA TYR A 114 13.84 -3.18 4.95
C TYR A 114 14.97 -2.82 3.98
N GLY A 115 14.63 -2.07 2.94
CA GLY A 115 15.59 -1.54 1.98
C GLY A 115 16.12 -0.17 2.39
N GLU A 116 17.09 0.31 1.61
CA GLU A 116 17.63 1.65 1.78
C GLU A 116 16.56 2.72 1.56
N PRO A 117 16.56 3.79 2.38
CA PRO A 117 15.64 4.90 2.20
C PRO A 117 15.79 5.56 0.83
N ILE A 118 14.70 5.75 0.12
CA ILE A 118 14.65 6.53 -1.11
C ILE A 118 14.28 7.96 -0.75
N HIS A 119 15.22 8.87 -0.91
CA HIS A 119 15.02 10.29 -0.67
C HIS A 119 14.55 10.97 -1.95
N VAL A 120 13.51 11.79 -1.84
CA VAL A 120 13.03 12.65 -2.90
C VAL A 120 12.98 14.08 -2.42
N GLU A 121 13.35 14.98 -3.28
CA GLU A 121 13.27 16.40 -2.99
C GLU A 121 11.81 16.85 -2.95
N ARG A 122 11.44 17.54 -1.87
CA ARG A 122 10.09 18.09 -1.73
C ARG A 122 9.83 19.11 -2.82
N VAL A 123 8.68 19.02 -3.46
CA VAL A 123 8.23 20.01 -4.43
C VAL A 123 7.28 21.02 -3.78
N THR A 124 7.32 22.24 -4.25
CA THR A 124 6.50 23.35 -3.76
C THR A 124 5.32 23.67 -4.68
N SER A 125 5.36 23.17 -5.90
CA SER A 125 4.33 23.37 -6.93
C SER A 125 3.80 22.03 -7.45
N ASP A 126 2.49 21.95 -7.66
CA ASP A 126 1.85 20.79 -8.27
C ASP A 126 2.31 20.55 -9.72
N GLU A 127 2.78 21.59 -10.42
CA GLU A 127 3.32 21.49 -11.78
C GLU A 127 4.59 20.64 -11.86
N GLU A 128 5.34 20.55 -10.74
CA GLU A 128 6.55 19.70 -10.64
C GLU A 128 6.21 18.22 -10.41
N ILE A 129 4.94 17.89 -10.10
CA ILE A 129 4.46 16.52 -9.89
C ILE A 129 4.02 15.93 -11.23
N THR A 130 4.97 15.66 -12.11
CA THR A 130 4.67 15.07 -13.41
C THR A 130 4.40 13.58 -13.33
N ARG A 131 3.72 13.03 -14.33
CA ARG A 131 3.45 11.58 -14.43
C ARG A 131 4.74 10.77 -14.50
N GLU A 132 5.71 11.28 -15.24
CA GLU A 132 7.03 10.68 -15.44
C GLU A 132 7.78 10.58 -14.11
N ARG A 133 7.86 11.67 -13.37
CA ARG A 133 8.54 11.73 -12.05
C ARG A 133 7.88 10.80 -11.03
N LEU A 134 6.54 10.79 -10.99
CA LEU A 134 5.79 9.85 -10.15
C LEU A 134 6.07 8.39 -10.51
N ARG A 135 6.15 8.08 -11.81
CA ARG A 135 6.42 6.73 -12.30
C ARG A 135 7.84 6.30 -11.97
N GLU A 136 8.81 7.15 -12.21
CA GLU A 136 10.22 6.90 -11.91
C GLU A 136 10.45 6.52 -10.44
N ILE A 137 9.91 7.33 -9.52
CA ILE A 137 10.00 7.06 -8.07
C ILE A 137 9.30 5.75 -7.72
N THR A 138 8.10 5.51 -8.27
CA THR A 138 7.35 4.29 -7.99
C THR A 138 8.07 3.05 -8.51
N ASP A 139 8.72 3.14 -9.67
CA ASP A 139 9.51 2.05 -10.24
C ASP A 139 10.77 1.80 -9.41
N ALA A 140 11.40 2.83 -8.85
CA ALA A 140 12.51 2.68 -7.91
C ALA A 140 12.08 1.91 -6.65
N ILE A 141 10.90 2.26 -6.07
CA ILE A 141 10.33 1.53 -4.93
C ILE A 141 10.08 0.06 -5.29
N THR A 142 9.45 -0.18 -6.45
CA THR A 142 9.09 -1.53 -6.89
C THR A 142 10.34 -2.37 -7.16
N ARG A 143 11.37 -1.82 -7.81
CA ARG A 143 12.66 -2.51 -8.02
C ARG A 143 13.34 -2.86 -6.71
N SER A 144 13.33 -1.96 -5.73
CA SER A 144 13.89 -2.24 -4.41
C SER A 144 13.16 -3.39 -3.71
N ILE A 145 11.82 -3.41 -3.76
CA ILE A 145 11.01 -4.50 -3.20
C ILE A 145 11.30 -5.82 -3.95
N ALA A 146 11.39 -5.80 -5.28
CA ALA A 146 11.68 -6.97 -6.10
C ALA A 146 13.03 -7.59 -5.74
N SER A 147 14.08 -6.77 -5.60
CA SER A 147 15.43 -7.24 -5.26
C SER A 147 15.49 -7.91 -3.88
N MET A 148 14.70 -7.44 -2.91
CA MET A 148 14.66 -8.01 -1.57
C MET A 148 13.77 -9.26 -1.47
N SER A 149 12.65 -9.27 -2.21
CA SER A 149 11.67 -10.36 -2.14
C SER A 149 11.99 -11.54 -3.04
N GLY A 150 12.77 -11.32 -4.12
CA GLY A 150 12.99 -12.29 -5.18
C GLY A 150 11.74 -12.60 -6.01
N GLN A 151 10.67 -11.81 -5.88
CA GLN A 151 9.43 -12.01 -6.64
C GLN A 151 9.61 -11.60 -8.11
N GLU A 152 9.03 -12.40 -9.00
CA GLU A 152 8.90 -12.03 -10.42
C GLU A 152 8.05 -10.76 -10.54
N TYR A 153 8.56 -9.75 -11.25
CA TYR A 153 7.84 -8.51 -11.51
C TYR A 153 6.97 -8.62 -12.76
N VAL A 154 5.73 -8.11 -12.64
CA VAL A 154 4.76 -8.04 -13.75
C VAL A 154 4.35 -6.58 -13.96
N ASP A 155 4.60 -6.04 -15.15
CA ASP A 155 4.27 -4.64 -15.51
C ASP A 155 2.78 -4.45 -15.82
N GLU A 156 1.92 -4.98 -14.95
CA GLU A 156 0.47 -4.79 -14.98
C GLU A 156 -0.04 -4.52 -13.56
N TYR A 157 -1.18 -3.86 -13.44
CA TYR A 157 -1.80 -3.68 -12.12
C TYR A 157 -2.46 -4.97 -11.63
N ALA A 158 -2.16 -5.37 -10.40
CA ALA A 158 -2.74 -6.57 -9.77
C ALA A 158 -4.27 -6.61 -9.81
N GLN A 159 -4.93 -5.46 -9.78
CA GLN A 159 -6.39 -5.37 -9.86
C GLN A 159 -6.92 -5.80 -11.24
N THR A 160 -6.27 -5.38 -12.32
CA THR A 160 -6.62 -5.77 -13.69
C THR A 160 -6.46 -7.28 -13.89
N VAL A 161 -5.35 -7.84 -13.41
CA VAL A 161 -5.12 -9.29 -13.49
C VAL A 161 -6.18 -10.08 -12.70
N LYS A 162 -6.56 -9.60 -11.51
CA LYS A 162 -7.65 -10.22 -10.73
C LYS A 162 -8.99 -10.21 -11.43
N GLN A 163 -9.33 -9.15 -12.14
CA GLN A 163 -10.57 -9.07 -12.91
C GLN A 163 -10.59 -10.16 -13.99
N ARG A 164 -9.51 -10.27 -14.77
CA ARG A 164 -9.36 -11.32 -15.81
C ARG A 164 -9.40 -12.76 -15.24
N MET A 165 -8.91 -12.99 -14.03
CA MET A 165 -8.93 -14.31 -13.39
C MET A 165 -10.28 -14.69 -12.81
N ASN A 166 -11.22 -13.76 -12.67
CA ASN A 166 -12.56 -14.00 -12.13
C ASN A 166 -13.64 -14.01 -13.22
N GLU A 167 -13.28 -13.74 -14.49
CA GLU A 167 -14.08 -13.93 -15.71
C GLU A 167 -13.94 -15.37 -16.22
#